data_43de1f316e6be977571cdd998e071009
#
_entry.id   43de1f316e6be977571cdd998e071009
#
_cell.length_a   1.000
_cell.length_b   1.000
_cell.length_c   1.000
_cell.angle_alpha   90.00
_cell.angle_beta   90.00
_cell.angle_gamma   90.00
#
_symmetry.space_group_name_H-M   'P 1'
#
loop_
_entity.id
_entity.type
_entity.pdbx_description
1 polymer ?
#
loop_
_entity_poly.entity_id
_entity_poly.type
_entity_poly.pdbx_seq_one_letter_code
_entity_poly.pdbx_strand_id
1 'polypeptide(L)'
;MSEYILSCCSTADLSKEYFESRNIHYICFHYMLGDKSYPDDLGQSVPFDEFYARMAAGEMTKTSQVNVDEFVAYFEGFLKEGKDILHVSLSSGLSGSVNSARIAAEELAEKYPDRKIYVVDSLGASSGYGLFMDKLADLRDEGKTIEEVRDFAEENRLKLHHWFFSTDLTFYVRGGRISKAAGWFGTALKICPLLNMDDEGHLIPRQKIRGKKAVIQQIVKEMENHAQGGHDYNGKCFISMSACYDDARAVANLVEEKFPHLNGKVMINNIGTTIGSHTGPGTVALFFWGDERTH
;
A
#
# COMPACT_ATOMS: atom_id res chain seq x y z
N MET A 1 -23.14 -6.60 16.12
CA MET A 1 -21.81 -6.20 15.57
C MET A 1 -21.20 -7.48 15.04
N SER A 2 -20.84 -7.53 13.78
CA SER A 2 -20.17 -8.72 13.22
C SER A 2 -18.78 -8.84 13.86
N GLU A 3 -18.56 -9.93 14.58
CA GLU A 3 -17.33 -10.16 15.33
C GLU A 3 -16.29 -10.88 14.49
N TYR A 4 -15.87 -10.29 13.37
CA TYR A 4 -14.74 -10.79 12.59
C TYR A 4 -13.55 -9.85 12.66
N ILE A 5 -12.38 -10.40 12.47
CA ILE A 5 -11.12 -9.69 12.40
C ILE A 5 -10.93 -9.15 10.98
N LEU A 6 -10.72 -7.84 10.87
CA LEU A 6 -10.22 -7.23 9.65
C LEU A 6 -8.69 -7.10 9.76
N SER A 7 -7.97 -7.71 8.85
CA SER A 7 -6.53 -7.90 8.92
C SER A 7 -5.83 -7.57 7.61
N CYS A 8 -4.59 -7.12 7.70
CA CYS A 8 -3.73 -6.86 6.56
C CYS A 8 -2.25 -7.11 6.87
N CYS A 9 -1.35 -6.66 5.98
CA CYS A 9 0.09 -6.66 6.24
C CYS A 9 0.57 -5.25 6.59
N SER A 10 1.72 -5.13 7.24
CA SER A 10 2.37 -3.84 7.56
C SER A 10 2.55 -2.93 6.34
N THR A 11 2.69 -3.53 5.15
CA THR A 11 2.83 -2.86 3.85
C THR A 11 1.62 -2.01 3.40
N ALA A 12 0.58 -1.89 4.23
CA ALA A 12 -0.49 -0.90 4.08
C ALA A 12 -0.05 0.52 4.50
N ASP A 13 1.15 0.66 5.10
CA ASP A 13 1.83 1.92 5.41
C ASP A 13 0.92 2.94 6.12
N LEU A 14 0.08 2.47 7.04
CA LEU A 14 -0.68 3.31 7.96
C LEU A 14 0.09 3.45 9.27
N SER A 15 -0.16 4.52 10.03
CA SER A 15 0.44 4.63 11.36
C SER A 15 -0.17 3.62 12.34
N LYS A 16 0.57 3.29 13.40
CA LYS A 16 0.10 2.39 14.46
C LYS A 16 -1.20 2.90 15.06
N GLU A 17 -1.25 4.20 15.36
CA GLU A 17 -2.44 4.85 15.93
C GLU A 17 -3.64 4.76 14.97
N TYR A 18 -3.40 4.83 13.66
CA TYR A 18 -4.47 4.68 12.68
C TYR A 18 -5.00 3.23 12.65
N PHE A 19 -4.13 2.23 12.63
CA PHE A 19 -4.52 0.82 12.72
C PHE A 19 -5.35 0.54 13.99
N GLU A 20 -4.87 1.03 15.14
CA GLU A 20 -5.56 0.87 16.43
C GLU A 20 -6.92 1.57 16.42
N SER A 21 -7.00 2.83 15.94
CA SER A 21 -8.25 3.61 15.91
C SER A 21 -9.33 2.99 15.00
N ARG A 22 -8.89 2.25 13.97
CA ARG A 22 -9.79 1.57 13.03
C ARG A 22 -9.99 0.10 13.35
N ASN A 23 -9.43 -0.41 14.44
CA ASN A 23 -9.45 -1.83 14.80
C ASN A 23 -9.11 -2.73 13.59
N ILE A 24 -7.99 -2.39 12.92
CA ILE A 24 -7.41 -3.17 11.83
C ILE A 24 -6.15 -3.85 12.37
N HIS A 25 -6.09 -5.16 12.29
CA HIS A 25 -4.93 -5.94 12.70
C HIS A 25 -3.94 -6.06 11.55
N TYR A 26 -2.65 -6.18 11.85
CA TYR A 26 -1.64 -6.35 10.81
C TYR A 26 -0.57 -7.37 11.22
N ILE A 27 -0.01 -8.02 10.21
CA ILE A 27 1.17 -8.88 10.34
C ILE A 27 2.36 -8.21 9.64
N CYS A 28 3.54 -8.26 10.29
CA CYS A 28 4.73 -7.59 9.78
C CYS A 28 5.43 -8.41 8.71
N PHE A 29 5.79 -7.74 7.61
CA PHE A 29 6.86 -8.20 6.72
C PHE A 29 8.21 -8.08 7.42
N HIS A 30 9.28 -8.54 6.75
CA HIS A 30 10.64 -8.44 7.28
C HIS A 30 11.55 -7.74 6.28
N TYR A 31 12.54 -7.04 6.80
CA TYR A 31 13.59 -6.45 5.99
C TYR A 31 14.96 -6.60 6.66
N MET A 32 15.97 -6.62 5.83
CA MET A 32 17.36 -6.49 6.26
C MET A 32 17.82 -5.06 5.98
N LEU A 33 18.56 -4.50 6.93
CA LEU A 33 19.26 -3.24 6.77
C LEU A 33 20.73 -3.49 7.16
N GLY A 34 21.61 -3.51 6.16
CA GLY A 34 22.92 -4.12 6.29
C GLY A 34 22.79 -5.62 6.59
N ASP A 35 23.48 -6.07 7.66
CA ASP A 35 23.50 -7.47 8.09
C ASP A 35 22.44 -7.84 9.14
N LYS A 36 21.57 -6.88 9.53
CA LYS A 36 20.55 -7.09 10.56
C LYS A 36 19.17 -7.23 9.96
N SER A 37 18.39 -8.19 10.49
CA SER A 37 16.99 -8.40 10.15
C SER A 37 16.10 -7.69 11.18
N TYR A 38 15.04 -7.07 10.66
CA TYR A 38 14.03 -6.34 11.43
C TYR A 38 12.62 -6.68 10.92
N PRO A 39 11.61 -6.65 11.80
CA PRO A 39 10.22 -6.60 11.35
C PRO A 39 9.92 -5.22 10.76
N ASP A 40 9.05 -5.18 9.76
CA ASP A 40 8.43 -3.94 9.26
C ASP A 40 7.31 -3.53 10.23
N ASP A 41 7.70 -3.01 11.39
CA ASP A 41 6.86 -2.71 12.54
C ASP A 41 6.41 -1.24 12.60
N LEU A 42 6.21 -0.63 11.45
CA LEU A 42 5.76 0.75 11.31
C LEU A 42 6.75 1.79 11.87
N GLY A 43 8.05 1.47 11.78
CA GLY A 43 9.13 2.36 12.21
C GLY A 43 9.44 2.33 13.70
N GLN A 44 8.94 1.34 14.46
CA GLN A 44 9.21 1.22 15.90
C GLN A 44 10.63 0.72 16.17
N SER A 45 11.10 -0.31 15.46
CA SER A 45 12.47 -0.85 15.61
C SER A 45 13.52 0.06 14.97
N VAL A 46 13.22 0.61 13.80
CA VAL A 46 14.08 1.58 13.10
C VAL A 46 13.19 2.73 12.62
N PRO A 47 13.35 3.94 13.19
CA PRO A 47 12.59 5.11 12.74
C PRO A 47 12.78 5.37 11.24
N PHE A 48 11.72 5.82 10.55
CA PHE A 48 11.77 6.01 9.10
C PHE A 48 12.86 6.97 8.65
N ASP A 49 13.12 8.05 9.39
CA ASP A 49 14.17 9.00 9.07
C ASP A 49 15.56 8.34 9.13
N GLU A 50 15.81 7.48 10.13
CA GLU A 50 17.03 6.68 10.22
C GLU A 50 17.14 5.69 9.08
N PHE A 51 16.07 4.95 8.79
CA PHE A 51 16.03 3.97 7.71
C PHE A 51 16.40 4.60 6.37
N TYR A 52 15.76 5.70 6.00
CA TYR A 52 16.00 6.36 4.72
C TYR A 52 17.37 7.08 4.69
N ALA A 53 17.85 7.61 5.80
CA ALA A 53 19.20 8.19 5.89
C ALA A 53 20.28 7.12 5.64
N ARG A 54 20.13 5.92 6.21
CA ARG A 54 21.05 4.80 6.01
C ARG A 54 21.01 4.31 4.55
N MET A 55 19.82 4.20 3.94
CA MET A 55 19.70 3.89 2.51
C MET A 55 20.38 4.94 1.63
N ALA A 56 20.20 6.22 1.93
CA ALA A 56 20.85 7.33 1.20
C ALA A 56 22.38 7.30 1.34
N ALA A 57 22.89 6.82 2.49
CA ALA A 57 24.31 6.57 2.72
C ALA A 57 24.85 5.31 1.99
N GLY A 58 24.00 4.58 1.26
CA GLY A 58 24.37 3.42 0.46
C GLY A 58 24.21 2.07 1.16
N GLU A 59 23.61 2.04 2.35
CA GLU A 59 23.35 0.78 3.03
C GLU A 59 22.32 -0.06 2.26
N MET A 60 22.61 -1.34 2.12
CA MET A 60 21.79 -2.23 1.30
C MET A 60 20.62 -2.78 2.10
N THR A 61 19.47 -2.82 1.45
CA THR A 61 18.25 -3.42 1.98
C THR A 61 17.82 -4.63 1.18
N LYS A 62 17.18 -5.59 1.86
CA LYS A 62 16.48 -6.73 1.26
C LYS A 62 15.20 -6.96 2.05
N THR A 63 14.17 -7.50 1.42
CA THR A 63 12.91 -7.82 2.09
C THR A 63 12.59 -9.29 1.99
N SER A 64 11.84 -9.80 2.96
CA SER A 64 11.18 -11.09 2.89
C SER A 64 9.70 -10.94 3.22
N GLN A 65 8.88 -11.67 2.48
CA GLN A 65 7.45 -11.73 2.73
C GLN A 65 7.14 -12.52 4.00
N VAL A 66 5.94 -12.38 4.51
CA VAL A 66 5.39 -13.26 5.53
C VAL A 66 5.24 -14.66 4.92
N ASN A 67 5.78 -15.67 5.58
CA ASN A 67 5.69 -17.06 5.16
C ASN A 67 4.43 -17.76 5.67
N VAL A 68 4.22 -19.02 5.27
CA VAL A 68 3.03 -19.81 5.63
C VAL A 68 2.95 -20.02 7.14
N ASP A 69 4.03 -20.43 7.78
CA ASP A 69 4.06 -20.72 9.23
C ASP A 69 3.72 -19.48 10.06
N GLU A 70 4.22 -18.30 9.64
CA GLU A 70 3.90 -17.03 10.29
C GLU A 70 2.42 -16.68 10.15
N PHE A 71 1.81 -16.88 8.97
CA PHE A 71 0.38 -16.69 8.77
C PHE A 71 -0.44 -17.70 9.55
N VAL A 72 -0.03 -18.97 9.61
CA VAL A 72 -0.71 -20.00 10.44
C VAL A 72 -0.73 -19.56 11.90
N ALA A 73 0.43 -19.19 12.46
CA ALA A 73 0.51 -18.74 13.85
C ALA A 73 -0.35 -17.48 14.11
N TYR A 74 -0.33 -16.53 13.18
CA TYR A 74 -1.07 -15.27 13.28
C TYR A 74 -2.59 -15.48 13.20
N PHE A 75 -3.09 -16.22 12.22
CA PHE A 75 -4.52 -16.49 12.07
C PHE A 75 -5.04 -17.38 13.20
N GLU A 76 -4.28 -18.41 13.59
CA GLU A 76 -4.68 -19.32 14.64
C GLU A 76 -4.93 -18.61 15.98
N GLY A 77 -4.21 -17.53 16.27
CA GLY A 77 -4.46 -16.70 17.45
C GLY A 77 -5.91 -16.23 17.53
N PHE A 78 -6.45 -15.70 16.45
CA PHE A 78 -7.84 -15.24 16.39
C PHE A 78 -8.87 -16.38 16.33
N LEU A 79 -8.55 -17.46 15.63
CA LEU A 79 -9.45 -18.62 15.54
C LEU A 79 -9.67 -19.29 16.89
N LYS A 80 -8.63 -19.36 17.73
CA LYS A 80 -8.73 -19.84 19.13
C LYS A 80 -9.67 -18.99 20.00
N GLU A 81 -9.81 -17.71 19.66
CA GLU A 81 -10.76 -16.79 20.29
C GLU A 81 -12.16 -16.88 19.67
N GLY A 82 -12.38 -17.79 18.70
CA GLY A 82 -13.66 -17.97 18.03
C GLY A 82 -13.99 -16.87 17.02
N LYS A 83 -12.99 -16.13 16.50
CA LYS A 83 -13.16 -15.05 15.53
C LYS A 83 -12.99 -15.56 14.10
N ASP A 84 -13.83 -15.09 13.19
CA ASP A 84 -13.63 -15.22 11.75
C ASP A 84 -12.65 -14.14 11.27
N ILE A 85 -12.00 -14.35 10.11
CA ILE A 85 -10.92 -13.47 9.62
C ILE A 85 -11.17 -13.08 8.16
N LEU A 86 -11.15 -11.79 7.89
CA LEU A 86 -10.97 -11.23 6.54
C LEU A 86 -9.57 -10.61 6.47
N HIS A 87 -8.65 -11.29 5.79
CA HIS A 87 -7.30 -10.80 5.54
C HIS A 87 -7.18 -10.27 4.12
N VAL A 88 -6.74 -9.03 3.99
CA VAL A 88 -6.41 -8.43 2.69
C VAL A 88 -4.90 -8.32 2.59
N SER A 89 -4.31 -8.80 1.50
CA SER A 89 -2.87 -8.89 1.34
C SER A 89 -2.35 -7.85 0.34
N LEU A 90 -1.05 -7.52 0.44
CA LEU A 90 -0.29 -6.81 -0.58
C LEU A 90 -0.47 -7.50 -1.95
N SER A 91 -0.49 -6.70 -3.03
CA SER A 91 -0.63 -7.18 -4.41
C SER A 91 0.21 -8.41 -4.73
N SER A 92 -0.42 -9.42 -5.35
CA SER A 92 0.24 -10.60 -5.90
C SER A 92 1.23 -10.27 -7.01
N GLY A 93 1.04 -9.14 -7.71
CA GLY A 93 1.99 -8.63 -8.71
C GLY A 93 3.32 -8.13 -8.11
N LEU A 94 3.39 -7.96 -6.78
CA LEU A 94 4.56 -7.46 -6.07
C LEU A 94 5.20 -8.49 -5.11
N SER A 95 4.40 -9.42 -4.56
CA SER A 95 4.83 -10.35 -3.52
C SER A 95 4.01 -11.65 -3.55
N GLY A 96 4.64 -12.77 -3.22
CA GLY A 96 3.95 -14.05 -3.01
C GLY A 96 3.21 -14.16 -1.68
N SER A 97 3.13 -13.12 -0.88
CA SER A 97 2.54 -13.11 0.46
C SER A 97 1.05 -13.53 0.46
N VAL A 98 0.28 -13.11 -0.55
CA VAL A 98 -1.13 -13.53 -0.69
C VAL A 98 -1.26 -15.06 -0.83
N ASN A 99 -0.34 -15.69 -1.56
CA ASN A 99 -0.33 -17.14 -1.71
C ASN A 99 0.01 -17.84 -0.38
N SER A 100 0.99 -17.32 0.37
CA SER A 100 1.31 -17.83 1.71
C SER A 100 0.11 -17.73 2.66
N ALA A 101 -0.62 -16.61 2.61
CA ALA A 101 -1.84 -16.43 3.42
C ALA A 101 -2.96 -17.40 3.03
N ARG A 102 -3.14 -17.68 1.73
CA ARG A 102 -4.12 -18.66 1.24
C ARG A 102 -3.81 -20.08 1.69
N ILE A 103 -2.55 -20.51 1.57
CA ILE A 103 -2.13 -21.84 2.05
C ILE A 103 -2.38 -21.96 3.57
N ALA A 104 -2.00 -20.96 4.35
CA ALA A 104 -2.27 -20.96 5.79
C ALA A 104 -3.77 -21.00 6.12
N ALA A 105 -4.61 -20.30 5.36
CA ALA A 105 -6.05 -20.33 5.52
C ALA A 105 -6.64 -21.73 5.22
N GLU A 106 -6.15 -22.40 4.15
CA GLU A 106 -6.55 -23.76 3.79
C GLU A 106 -6.17 -24.78 4.89
N GLU A 107 -4.95 -24.75 5.40
CA GLU A 107 -4.50 -25.60 6.51
C GLU A 107 -5.34 -25.40 7.77
N LEU A 108 -5.66 -24.14 8.10
CA LEU A 108 -6.44 -23.82 9.29
C LEU A 108 -7.94 -24.13 9.13
N ALA A 109 -8.48 -24.11 7.90
CA ALA A 109 -9.86 -24.49 7.65
C ALA A 109 -10.16 -25.95 8.01
N GLU A 110 -9.18 -26.86 7.82
CA GLU A 110 -9.29 -28.25 8.26
C GLU A 110 -9.37 -28.39 9.79
N LYS A 111 -8.61 -27.54 10.49
CA LYS A 111 -8.54 -27.57 11.96
C LYS A 111 -9.68 -26.81 12.64
N TYR A 112 -10.22 -25.78 11.98
CA TYR A 112 -11.28 -24.91 12.48
C TYR A 112 -12.48 -24.83 11.51
N PRO A 113 -13.18 -25.96 11.24
CA PRO A 113 -14.20 -26.04 10.18
C PRO A 113 -15.41 -25.12 10.41
N ASP A 114 -15.63 -24.66 11.64
CA ASP A 114 -16.72 -23.73 11.99
C ASP A 114 -16.33 -22.26 11.86
N ARG A 115 -15.08 -21.97 11.43
CA ARG A 115 -14.55 -20.62 11.28
C ARG A 115 -14.34 -20.29 9.82
N LYS A 116 -14.46 -18.99 9.51
CA LYS A 116 -14.24 -18.45 8.16
C LYS A 116 -12.92 -17.70 8.10
N ILE A 117 -12.13 -18.02 7.11
CA ILE A 117 -10.88 -17.30 6.80
C ILE A 117 -10.93 -16.92 5.33
N TYR A 118 -11.10 -15.64 5.04
CA TYR A 118 -11.07 -15.12 3.68
C TYR A 118 -9.78 -14.35 3.45
N VAL A 119 -9.12 -14.63 2.32
CA VAL A 119 -7.90 -13.96 1.89
C VAL A 119 -8.14 -13.28 0.55
N VAL A 120 -8.08 -11.96 0.54
CA VAL A 120 -8.28 -11.12 -0.64
C VAL A 120 -6.95 -10.54 -1.09
N ASP A 121 -6.69 -10.58 -2.38
CA ASP A 121 -5.60 -9.86 -3.02
C ASP A 121 -6.03 -8.42 -3.28
N SER A 122 -5.37 -7.45 -2.66
CA SER A 122 -5.72 -6.04 -2.84
C SER A 122 -5.42 -5.50 -4.23
N LEU A 123 -4.51 -6.14 -4.97
CA LEU A 123 -3.87 -5.58 -6.17
C LEU A 123 -3.37 -4.14 -5.94
N GLY A 124 -2.96 -3.86 -4.72
CA GLY A 124 -2.57 -2.54 -4.22
C GLY A 124 -1.34 -2.62 -3.32
N ALA A 125 -0.79 -1.46 -2.96
CA ALA A 125 0.39 -1.32 -2.11
C ALA A 125 0.38 -0.01 -1.32
N SER A 126 1.19 0.06 -0.26
CA SER A 126 1.40 1.25 0.55
C SER A 126 0.08 1.83 1.08
N SER A 127 -0.03 3.14 1.33
CA SER A 127 -1.27 3.74 1.85
C SER A 127 -2.46 3.72 0.88
N GLY A 128 -2.27 3.32 -0.39
CA GLY A 128 -3.40 2.98 -1.27
C GLY A 128 -4.11 1.73 -0.78
N TYR A 129 -3.35 0.69 -0.52
CA TYR A 129 -3.83 -0.49 0.18
C TYR A 129 -4.36 -0.13 1.59
N GLY A 130 -3.72 0.82 2.28
CA GLY A 130 -4.23 1.37 3.56
C GLY A 130 -5.59 2.05 3.42
N LEU A 131 -5.80 2.86 2.37
CA LEU A 131 -7.09 3.51 2.07
C LEU A 131 -8.18 2.49 1.74
N PHE A 132 -7.79 1.38 1.10
CA PHE A 132 -8.69 0.25 0.88
C PHE A 132 -9.14 -0.38 2.21
N MET A 133 -8.18 -0.66 3.11
CA MET A 133 -8.48 -1.20 4.45
C MET A 133 -9.38 -0.26 5.27
N ASP A 134 -9.16 1.04 5.17
CA ASP A 134 -10.01 2.04 5.83
C ASP A 134 -11.47 1.98 5.34
N LYS A 135 -11.68 1.83 4.03
CA LYS A 135 -13.03 1.65 3.47
C LYS A 135 -13.69 0.35 3.94
N LEU A 136 -12.93 -0.75 4.02
CA LEU A 136 -13.45 -2.02 4.53
C LEU A 136 -13.81 -1.92 6.02
N ALA A 137 -13.05 -1.13 6.79
CA ALA A 137 -13.38 -0.85 8.18
C ALA A 137 -14.67 -0.02 8.31
N ASP A 138 -14.91 0.97 7.42
CA ASP A 138 -16.18 1.69 7.38
C ASP A 138 -17.37 0.73 7.19
N LEU A 139 -17.27 -0.19 6.22
CA LEU A 139 -18.33 -1.18 5.94
C LEU A 139 -18.57 -2.13 7.13
N ARG A 140 -17.51 -2.60 7.78
CA ARG A 140 -17.61 -3.39 9.00
C ARG A 140 -18.33 -2.61 10.11
N ASP A 141 -17.96 -1.36 10.31
CA ASP A 141 -18.50 -0.49 11.37
C ASP A 141 -19.97 -0.11 11.07
N GLU A 142 -20.38 -0.11 9.79
CA GLU A 142 -21.78 -0.03 9.33
C GLU A 142 -22.57 -1.34 9.59
N GLY A 143 -21.92 -2.39 10.07
CA GLY A 143 -22.55 -3.67 10.43
C GLY A 143 -22.64 -4.68 9.29
N LYS A 144 -21.89 -4.49 8.19
CA LYS A 144 -21.81 -5.45 7.09
C LYS A 144 -21.19 -6.77 7.54
N THR A 145 -21.69 -7.87 7.00
CA THR A 145 -21.16 -9.21 7.25
C THR A 145 -19.78 -9.38 6.63
N ILE A 146 -19.03 -10.36 7.08
CA ILE A 146 -17.68 -10.66 6.53
C ILE A 146 -17.76 -10.99 5.02
N GLU A 147 -18.82 -11.67 4.58
CA GLU A 147 -19.05 -11.97 3.15
C GLU A 147 -19.31 -10.69 2.34
N GLU A 148 -20.19 -9.80 2.82
CA GLU A 148 -20.48 -8.54 2.14
C GLU A 148 -19.21 -7.68 1.99
N VAL A 149 -18.35 -7.65 3.01
CA VAL A 149 -17.10 -6.88 2.98
C VAL A 149 -16.07 -7.53 2.07
N ARG A 150 -15.96 -8.87 2.09
CA ARG A 150 -15.12 -9.62 1.13
C ARG A 150 -15.57 -9.35 -0.31
N ASP A 151 -16.85 -9.49 -0.59
CA ASP A 151 -17.39 -9.31 -1.94
C ASP A 151 -17.17 -7.88 -2.43
N PHE A 152 -17.41 -6.88 -1.58
CA PHE A 152 -17.05 -5.49 -1.88
C PHE A 152 -15.55 -5.35 -2.21
N ALA A 153 -14.68 -6.00 -1.44
CA ALA A 153 -13.24 -5.94 -1.66
C ALA A 153 -12.86 -6.53 -3.03
N GLU A 154 -13.36 -7.71 -3.38
CA GLU A 154 -13.10 -8.35 -4.68
C GLU A 154 -13.62 -7.53 -5.86
N GLU A 155 -14.81 -6.93 -5.74
CA GLU A 155 -15.46 -6.17 -6.80
C GLU A 155 -14.84 -4.77 -7.02
N ASN A 156 -14.24 -4.17 -5.97
CA ASN A 156 -13.84 -2.76 -6.04
C ASN A 156 -12.33 -2.51 -5.96
N ARG A 157 -11.50 -3.54 -5.76
CA ARG A 157 -10.04 -3.40 -5.64
C ARG A 157 -9.38 -2.68 -6.82
N LEU A 158 -9.93 -2.80 -8.04
CA LEU A 158 -9.41 -2.11 -9.22
C LEU A 158 -9.84 -0.64 -9.31
N LYS A 159 -10.79 -0.20 -8.49
CA LYS A 159 -11.24 1.20 -8.45
C LYS A 159 -10.38 2.08 -7.55
N LEU A 160 -9.40 1.51 -6.88
CA LEU A 160 -8.44 2.28 -6.08
C LEU A 160 -7.20 2.58 -6.90
N HIS A 161 -7.00 3.86 -7.22
CA HIS A 161 -5.87 4.34 -8.00
C HIS A 161 -4.61 4.51 -7.15
N HIS A 162 -3.47 4.17 -7.77
CA HIS A 162 -2.14 4.28 -7.21
C HIS A 162 -1.27 5.00 -8.24
N TRP A 163 -1.11 6.31 -8.12
CA TRP A 163 -0.20 7.09 -8.94
C TRP A 163 0.99 7.52 -8.11
N PHE A 164 2.18 7.43 -8.66
CA PHE A 164 3.39 7.80 -7.92
C PHE A 164 4.49 8.27 -8.84
N PHE A 165 5.36 9.12 -8.31
CA PHE A 165 6.60 9.50 -8.96
C PHE A 165 7.79 9.27 -8.04
N SER A 166 8.96 9.11 -8.63
CA SER A 166 10.22 9.04 -7.91
C SER A 166 11.28 9.86 -8.63
N THR A 167 12.29 10.28 -7.90
CA THR A 167 13.46 10.94 -8.48
C THR A 167 14.53 9.96 -8.95
N ASP A 168 14.44 8.69 -8.51
CA ASP A 168 15.37 7.60 -8.86
C ASP A 168 14.64 6.25 -8.90
N LEU A 169 14.75 5.52 -10.01
CA LEU A 169 14.17 4.19 -10.17
C LEU A 169 15.16 3.05 -9.87
N THR A 170 16.38 3.36 -9.42
CA THR A 170 17.43 2.37 -9.15
C THR A 170 16.96 1.30 -8.16
N PHE A 171 16.27 1.71 -7.09
CA PHE A 171 15.75 0.79 -6.08
C PHE A 171 14.65 -0.13 -6.62
N TYR A 172 13.74 0.40 -7.44
CA TYR A 172 12.66 -0.37 -8.09
C TYR A 172 13.20 -1.49 -8.97
N VAL A 173 14.25 -1.19 -9.76
CA VAL A 173 14.89 -2.17 -10.64
C VAL A 173 15.71 -3.19 -9.86
N ARG A 174 16.49 -2.71 -8.89
CA ARG A 174 17.26 -3.58 -8.01
C ARG A 174 16.34 -4.56 -7.27
N GLY A 175 15.20 -4.09 -6.81
CA GLY A 175 14.17 -4.89 -6.18
C GLY A 175 13.38 -5.80 -7.13
N GLY A 176 13.52 -5.62 -8.45
CA GLY A 176 12.82 -6.43 -9.47
C GLY A 176 11.34 -6.13 -9.63
N ARG A 177 10.84 -5.00 -9.10
CA ARG A 177 9.43 -4.58 -9.20
C ARG A 177 9.15 -3.75 -10.43
N ILE A 178 10.20 -3.29 -11.13
CA ILE A 178 10.14 -2.71 -12.47
C ILE A 178 11.20 -3.39 -13.33
N SER A 179 10.86 -3.79 -14.56
CA SER A 179 11.80 -4.44 -15.45
C SER A 179 12.83 -3.46 -16.00
N LYS A 180 14.07 -3.94 -16.20
CA LYS A 180 15.13 -3.16 -16.88
C LYS A 180 14.77 -2.81 -18.33
N ALA A 181 13.96 -3.63 -18.97
CA ALA A 181 13.54 -3.46 -20.36
C ALA A 181 12.61 -2.27 -20.59
N ALA A 182 12.05 -1.69 -19.54
CA ALA A 182 11.18 -0.51 -19.65
C ALA A 182 11.90 0.74 -20.20
N GLY A 183 13.22 0.65 -20.51
CA GLY A 183 13.99 1.72 -21.18
C GLY A 183 14.05 3.05 -20.43
N TRP A 184 13.71 3.05 -19.14
CA TRP A 184 13.54 4.23 -18.30
C TRP A 184 14.82 4.62 -17.56
N PHE A 185 15.88 3.82 -17.76
CA PHE A 185 17.17 3.98 -17.10
C PHE A 185 18.11 4.77 -18.01
N GLY A 186 18.19 6.05 -17.78
CA GLY A 186 19.17 6.91 -18.36
C GLY A 186 19.28 8.16 -17.50
N THR A 187 20.49 8.57 -17.22
CA THR A 187 20.88 9.74 -16.43
C THR A 187 20.48 11.08 -17.06
N ALA A 188 19.27 11.19 -17.58
CA ALA A 188 18.78 12.49 -18.02
C ALA A 188 18.47 13.32 -16.77
N LEU A 189 19.34 14.27 -16.51
CA LEU A 189 19.28 15.19 -15.37
C LEU A 189 17.85 15.78 -15.22
N LYS A 190 17.27 15.61 -14.02
CA LYS A 190 15.95 16.13 -13.62
C LYS A 190 14.71 15.46 -14.25
N ILE A 191 14.81 14.21 -14.72
CA ILE A 191 13.61 13.45 -15.08
C ILE A 191 12.99 12.84 -13.81
N CYS A 192 11.69 13.05 -13.63
CA CYS A 192 10.87 12.43 -12.62
C CYS A 192 9.88 11.48 -13.33
N PRO A 193 10.10 10.16 -13.33
CA PRO A 193 9.13 9.22 -13.88
C PRO A 193 7.82 9.29 -13.10
N LEU A 194 6.70 9.32 -13.81
CA LEU A 194 5.37 9.10 -13.27
C LEU A 194 4.93 7.67 -13.61
N LEU A 195 4.48 6.95 -12.60
CA LEU A 195 4.09 5.55 -12.66
C LEU A 195 2.71 5.36 -12.06
N ASN A 196 2.09 4.22 -12.37
CA ASN A 196 0.91 3.74 -11.66
C ASN A 196 0.98 2.23 -11.40
N MET A 197 -0.09 1.68 -10.84
CA MET A 197 -0.34 0.24 -10.82
C MET A 197 -1.38 -0.11 -11.89
N ASP A 198 -1.14 -1.20 -12.63
CA ASP A 198 -2.09 -1.76 -13.60
C ASP A 198 -3.19 -2.59 -12.92
N ASP A 199 -4.04 -3.23 -13.72
CA ASP A 199 -5.13 -4.10 -13.29
C ASP A 199 -4.65 -5.46 -12.75
N GLU A 200 -3.40 -5.86 -13.00
CA GLU A 200 -2.76 -7.04 -12.42
C GLU A 200 -1.95 -6.71 -11.14
N GLY A 201 -1.91 -5.43 -10.73
CA GLY A 201 -1.21 -4.98 -9.54
C GLY A 201 0.31 -4.86 -9.69
N HIS A 202 0.82 -4.68 -10.92
CA HIS A 202 2.21 -4.41 -11.23
C HIS A 202 2.50 -2.90 -11.32
N LEU A 203 3.75 -2.52 -11.11
CA LEU A 203 4.17 -1.12 -11.23
C LEU A 203 4.55 -0.81 -12.67
N ILE A 204 3.85 0.14 -13.28
CA ILE A 204 4.00 0.50 -14.69
C ILE A 204 4.47 1.94 -14.85
N PRO A 205 5.64 2.18 -15.51
CA PRO A 205 6.05 3.51 -15.92
C PRO A 205 5.13 4.06 -17.03
N ARG A 206 4.56 5.25 -16.81
CA ARG A 206 3.61 5.88 -17.76
C ARG A 206 4.21 7.08 -18.48
N GLN A 207 4.88 7.99 -17.75
CA GLN A 207 5.35 9.24 -18.32
C GLN A 207 6.75 9.60 -17.82
N LYS A 208 7.57 10.21 -18.70
CA LYS A 208 8.86 10.84 -18.35
C LYS A 208 8.63 12.35 -18.22
N ILE A 209 8.65 12.87 -17.01
CA ILE A 209 8.35 14.27 -16.76
C ILE A 209 9.62 15.00 -16.33
N ARG A 210 9.87 16.16 -16.92
CA ARG A 210 11.06 16.95 -16.59
C ARG A 210 10.77 17.93 -15.47
N GLY A 211 11.35 17.67 -14.29
CA GLY A 211 11.33 18.54 -13.13
C GLY A 211 10.20 18.24 -12.14
N LYS A 212 10.50 18.44 -10.85
CA LYS A 212 9.59 18.15 -9.74
C LYS A 212 8.27 18.92 -9.82
N LYS A 213 8.32 20.22 -10.11
CA LYS A 213 7.10 21.04 -10.22
C LYS A 213 6.13 20.50 -11.26
N ALA A 214 6.64 20.03 -12.40
CA ALA A 214 5.82 19.49 -13.47
C ALA A 214 5.20 18.14 -13.09
N VAL A 215 5.95 17.25 -12.42
CA VAL A 215 5.42 15.94 -12.02
C VAL A 215 4.39 16.07 -10.90
N ILE A 216 4.54 17.03 -9.98
CA ILE A 216 3.53 17.37 -8.95
C ILE A 216 2.22 17.82 -9.59
N GLN A 217 2.28 18.66 -10.63
CA GLN A 217 1.08 19.05 -11.37
C GLN A 217 0.46 17.86 -12.10
N GLN A 218 1.28 17.02 -12.73
CA GLN A 218 0.79 15.90 -13.52
C GLN A 218 0.15 14.82 -12.67
N ILE A 219 0.71 14.45 -11.49
CA ILE A 219 0.11 13.43 -10.64
C ILE A 219 -1.28 13.85 -10.16
N VAL A 220 -1.49 15.14 -9.87
CA VAL A 220 -2.82 15.65 -9.51
C VAL A 220 -3.75 15.68 -10.71
N LYS A 221 -3.23 15.95 -11.91
CA LYS A 221 -4.01 15.85 -13.15
C LYS A 221 -4.51 14.42 -13.40
N GLU A 222 -3.73 13.39 -13.05
CA GLU A 222 -4.22 12.01 -13.14
C GLU A 222 -5.38 11.77 -12.16
N MET A 223 -5.38 12.38 -10.98
CA MET A 223 -6.55 12.35 -10.10
C MET A 223 -7.75 13.07 -10.72
N GLU A 224 -7.57 14.24 -11.37
CA GLU A 224 -8.66 14.94 -12.09
C GLU A 224 -9.26 14.05 -13.20
N ASN A 225 -8.44 13.25 -13.88
CA ASN A 225 -8.87 12.39 -14.99
C ASN A 225 -9.66 11.15 -14.51
N HIS A 226 -9.31 10.60 -13.34
CA HIS A 226 -9.74 9.27 -12.90
C HIS A 226 -10.60 9.25 -11.64
N ALA A 227 -10.63 10.35 -10.84
CA ALA A 227 -11.35 10.35 -9.57
C ALA A 227 -12.84 10.10 -9.76
N GLN A 228 -13.43 9.29 -8.89
CA GLN A 228 -14.86 9.03 -8.85
C GLN A 228 -15.63 10.35 -8.67
N GLY A 229 -16.52 10.67 -9.62
CA GLY A 229 -17.25 11.94 -9.61
C GLY A 229 -16.42 13.14 -10.11
N GLY A 230 -15.20 12.94 -10.63
CA GLY A 230 -14.35 14.02 -11.13
C GLY A 230 -14.01 15.04 -10.04
N HIS A 231 -14.22 16.33 -10.32
CA HIS A 231 -13.96 17.40 -9.36
C HIS A 231 -14.88 17.39 -8.12
N ASP A 232 -16.01 16.67 -8.19
CA ASP A 232 -16.93 16.47 -7.06
C ASP A 232 -16.53 15.30 -6.16
N TYR A 233 -15.30 14.78 -6.31
CA TYR A 233 -14.77 13.71 -5.50
C TYR A 233 -14.90 14.02 -4.01
N ASN A 234 -15.60 13.15 -3.28
CA ASN A 234 -15.93 13.31 -1.86
C ASN A 234 -15.39 12.16 -0.99
N GLY A 235 -14.47 11.37 -1.52
CA GLY A 235 -13.78 10.32 -0.78
C GLY A 235 -12.58 10.84 0.01
N LYS A 236 -12.00 9.98 0.83
CA LYS A 236 -10.68 10.23 1.44
C LYS A 236 -9.59 10.15 0.37
N CYS A 237 -8.51 10.88 0.59
CA CYS A 237 -7.31 10.85 -0.25
C CYS A 237 -6.08 10.66 0.62
N PHE A 238 -5.24 9.67 0.30
CA PHE A 238 -4.00 9.40 1.02
C PHE A 238 -2.79 9.65 0.14
N ILE A 239 -1.69 10.02 0.78
CA ILE A 239 -0.36 10.14 0.17
C ILE A 239 0.61 9.33 1.01
N SER A 240 1.51 8.60 0.36
CA SER A 240 2.72 8.06 1.00
C SER A 240 3.95 8.75 0.45
N MET A 241 4.97 8.96 1.31
CA MET A 241 6.22 9.56 0.91
C MET A 241 7.43 8.87 1.55
N SER A 242 8.58 8.92 0.89
CA SER A 242 9.86 8.42 1.39
C SER A 242 10.88 9.54 1.53
N ALA A 243 11.03 10.08 2.75
CA ALA A 243 11.96 11.15 3.10
C ALA A 243 11.85 12.43 2.22
N CYS A 244 10.63 12.77 1.77
CA CYS A 244 10.39 13.94 0.89
C CYS A 244 9.04 14.63 1.23
N TYR A 245 8.86 14.95 2.52
CA TYR A 245 7.61 15.52 3.03
C TYR A 245 7.16 16.79 2.29
N ASP A 246 8.08 17.70 1.94
CA ASP A 246 7.74 18.93 1.24
C ASP A 246 7.13 18.68 -0.15
N ASP A 247 7.65 17.69 -0.88
CA ASP A 247 7.08 17.28 -2.17
C ASP A 247 5.67 16.66 -1.98
N ALA A 248 5.50 15.82 -0.96
CA ALA A 248 4.19 15.23 -0.62
C ALA A 248 3.19 16.30 -0.18
N ARG A 249 3.60 17.27 0.63
CA ARG A 249 2.76 18.39 1.06
C ARG A 249 2.36 19.28 -0.12
N ALA A 250 3.26 19.49 -1.07
CA ALA A 250 2.95 20.24 -2.29
C ALA A 250 1.85 19.53 -3.13
N VAL A 251 1.93 18.21 -3.29
CA VAL A 251 0.86 17.41 -3.93
C VAL A 251 -0.45 17.54 -3.14
N ALA A 252 -0.41 17.36 -1.83
CA ALA A 252 -1.59 17.42 -0.98
C ALA A 252 -2.27 18.80 -1.03
N ASN A 253 -1.51 19.89 -0.99
CA ASN A 253 -2.05 21.25 -1.11
C ASN A 253 -2.79 21.44 -2.44
N LEU A 254 -2.23 20.95 -3.53
CA LEU A 254 -2.84 21.05 -4.86
C LEU A 254 -4.10 20.18 -4.98
N VAL A 255 -4.10 18.98 -4.38
CA VAL A 255 -5.29 18.12 -4.29
C VAL A 255 -6.38 18.83 -3.49
N GLU A 256 -6.07 19.35 -2.30
CA GLU A 256 -7.03 20.05 -1.43
C GLU A 256 -7.59 21.31 -2.08
N GLU A 257 -6.83 21.98 -2.94
CA GLU A 257 -7.30 23.14 -3.73
C GLU A 257 -8.28 22.73 -4.84
N LYS A 258 -7.98 21.63 -5.55
CA LYS A 258 -8.74 21.20 -6.73
C LYS A 258 -9.98 20.37 -6.41
N PHE A 259 -10.02 19.71 -5.25
CA PHE A 259 -11.09 18.83 -4.80
C PHE A 259 -11.73 19.34 -3.50
N PRO A 260 -12.60 20.37 -3.57
CA PRO A 260 -13.13 21.03 -2.38
C PRO A 260 -14.08 20.17 -1.55
N HIS A 261 -14.54 19.04 -2.08
CA HIS A 261 -15.48 18.12 -1.43
C HIS A 261 -14.79 16.90 -0.79
N LEU A 262 -13.45 16.87 -0.72
CA LEU A 262 -12.72 15.80 -0.05
C LEU A 262 -13.26 15.49 1.34
N ASN A 263 -13.34 14.21 1.68
CA ASN A 263 -13.66 13.78 3.04
C ASN A 263 -12.45 13.97 3.97
N GLY A 264 -12.35 15.16 4.53
CA GLY A 264 -11.22 15.57 5.38
C GLY A 264 -10.02 16.10 4.60
N LYS A 265 -8.90 16.28 5.30
CA LYS A 265 -7.63 16.66 4.71
C LYS A 265 -6.92 15.44 4.10
N VAL A 266 -6.06 15.69 3.11
CA VAL A 266 -5.18 14.65 2.58
C VAL A 266 -4.28 14.11 3.69
N MET A 267 -4.34 12.82 3.93
CA MET A 267 -3.48 12.15 4.90
C MET A 267 -2.12 11.83 4.27
N ILE A 268 -1.05 12.26 4.91
CA ILE A 268 0.32 11.98 4.47
C ILE A 268 0.96 10.98 5.43
N ASN A 269 1.35 9.82 4.91
CA ASN A 269 2.01 8.74 5.63
C ASN A 269 3.45 8.55 5.14
N ASN A 270 4.28 7.92 5.96
CA ASN A 270 5.56 7.41 5.50
C ASN A 270 5.36 6.14 4.68
N ILE A 271 6.16 5.96 3.63
CA ILE A 271 6.35 4.65 3.02
C ILE A 271 7.10 3.77 4.02
N GLY A 272 6.55 2.61 4.35
CA GLY A 272 7.12 1.65 5.30
C GLY A 272 8.42 1.02 4.79
N THR A 273 9.14 0.36 5.69
CA THR A 273 10.50 -0.15 5.43
C THR A 273 10.53 -1.23 4.34
N THR A 274 9.48 -2.06 4.23
CA THR A 274 9.37 -3.07 3.16
C THR A 274 9.20 -2.40 1.80
N ILE A 275 8.20 -1.55 1.62
CA ILE A 275 7.97 -0.83 0.37
C ILE A 275 9.15 0.10 0.07
N GLY A 276 9.66 0.81 1.09
CA GLY A 276 10.81 1.71 0.99
C GLY A 276 12.09 1.05 0.52
N SER A 277 12.33 -0.20 0.90
CA SER A 277 13.47 -1.00 0.41
C SER A 277 13.48 -1.16 -1.12
N HIS A 278 12.30 -1.10 -1.76
CA HIS A 278 12.12 -1.24 -3.21
C HIS A 278 11.91 0.09 -3.92
N THR A 279 11.50 1.14 -3.23
CA THR A 279 11.23 2.45 -3.82
C THR A 279 12.35 3.46 -3.58
N GLY A 280 13.10 3.29 -2.50
CA GLY A 280 14.13 4.23 -2.07
C GLY A 280 13.57 5.57 -1.60
N PRO A 281 14.44 6.52 -1.19
CA PRO A 281 14.05 7.86 -0.84
C PRO A 281 13.60 8.67 -2.07
N GLY A 282 12.71 9.65 -1.87
CA GLY A 282 12.27 10.59 -2.92
C GLY A 282 11.06 10.11 -3.73
N THR A 283 10.29 9.15 -3.23
CA THR A 283 9.01 8.71 -3.82
C THR A 283 7.84 9.42 -3.15
N VAL A 284 6.90 9.91 -3.95
CA VAL A 284 5.59 10.40 -3.52
C VAL A 284 4.51 9.63 -4.27
N ALA A 285 3.57 9.05 -3.54
CA ALA A 285 2.46 8.28 -4.09
C ALA A 285 1.12 8.86 -3.65
N LEU A 286 0.18 9.00 -4.58
CA LEU A 286 -1.16 9.55 -4.41
C LEU A 286 -2.19 8.45 -4.62
N PHE A 287 -3.16 8.34 -3.70
CA PHE A 287 -4.17 7.30 -3.67
C PHE A 287 -5.57 7.88 -3.51
N PHE A 288 -6.48 7.42 -4.35
CA PHE A 288 -7.88 7.88 -4.38
C PHE A 288 -8.78 6.83 -5.06
N TRP A 289 -10.07 6.90 -4.80
CA TRP A 289 -11.08 6.09 -5.47
C TRP A 289 -11.44 6.69 -6.84
N GLY A 290 -11.54 5.86 -7.86
CA GLY A 290 -11.80 6.30 -9.23
C GLY A 290 -12.54 5.27 -10.08
N ASP A 291 -12.37 5.38 -11.40
CA ASP A 291 -12.77 4.37 -12.38
C ASP A 291 -11.93 3.10 -12.24
N GLU A 292 -12.23 2.06 -13.00
CA GLU A 292 -11.42 0.84 -12.98
C GLU A 292 -10.06 1.06 -13.65
N ARG A 293 -9.00 0.64 -12.97
CA ARG A 293 -7.65 0.60 -13.53
C ARG A 293 -7.60 -0.39 -14.68
N THR A 294 -6.90 -0.01 -15.74
CA THR A 294 -6.68 -0.82 -16.94
C THR A 294 -5.20 -1.09 -17.14
N HIS A 295 -4.90 -2.01 -18.05
CA HIS A 295 -3.53 -2.45 -18.38
C HIS A 295 -2.65 -1.33 -18.94
#